data_4d280e1634960367276a98bf67f2d4ca
#
_entry.id   4d280e1634960367276a98bf67f2d4ca
#
_cell.length_a   1.000
_cell.length_b   1.000
_cell.length_c   1.000
_cell.angle_alpha   90.00
_cell.angle_beta   90.00
_cell.angle_gamma   90.00
#
_symmetry.space_group_name_H-M   'P 1'
#
loop_
_entity.id
_entity.type
_entity.pdbx_description
1 polymer ?
#
loop_
_entity_poly.entity_id
_entity_poly.type
_entity_poly.pdbx_seq_one_letter_code
_entity_poly.pdbx_strand_id
1 'polypeptide(L)'
;FGGVDILVNNARIDPWRREASMSEGEWFDRVLSINLKGALLTSVAFMPKAMERRYGRIVNISSVRAFRAAEPNMIAYGVSKLGMHALTRAFAHNGAPFNITANTVCPGMVITENIDKRLTPEKYAEESAAIPLGRGATGEEIADAVLFPIRNGYVTGETININGGMYYAP
;
A
#
# COMPACT_ATOMS: atom_id res chain seq x y z
N PHE A 1 -21.13 4.95 -15.28
CA PHE A 1 -20.38 3.71 -15.57
C PHE A 1 -21.04 2.43 -15.02
N GLY A 2 -22.18 2.43 -14.40
CA GLY A 2 -22.86 1.21 -13.93
C GLY A 2 -22.25 0.51 -12.71
N GLY A 3 -20.97 0.69 -12.40
CA GLY A 3 -20.29 0.14 -11.22
C GLY A 3 -18.77 0.14 -11.32
N VAL A 4 -18.12 -0.22 -10.22
CA VAL A 4 -16.66 -0.38 -10.10
C VAL A 4 -16.39 -1.83 -9.72
N ASP A 5 -15.57 -2.53 -10.50
CA ASP A 5 -15.22 -3.93 -10.29
C ASP A 5 -13.89 -4.11 -9.58
N ILE A 6 -12.99 -3.13 -9.71
CA ILE A 6 -11.65 -3.15 -9.15
C ILE A 6 -11.41 -1.85 -8.39
N LEU A 7 -11.01 -1.97 -7.13
CA LEU A 7 -10.62 -0.85 -6.27
C LEU A 7 -9.14 -0.98 -5.90
N VAL A 8 -8.34 0.02 -6.27
CA VAL A 8 -6.93 0.11 -5.85
C VAL A 8 -6.76 1.28 -4.90
N ASN A 9 -6.56 1.00 -3.62
CA ASN A 9 -6.28 2.00 -2.59
C ASN A 9 -4.81 2.36 -2.59
N ASN A 10 -4.42 3.27 -3.47
CA ASN A 10 -3.05 3.75 -3.64
C ASN A 10 -2.82 5.14 -3.06
N ALA A 11 -3.86 5.96 -2.91
CA ALA A 11 -3.75 7.32 -2.41
C ALA A 11 -3.06 7.37 -1.03
N ARG A 12 -2.07 8.26 -0.90
CA ARG A 12 -1.31 8.41 0.34
C ARG A 12 -0.79 9.83 0.52
N ILE A 13 -0.47 10.17 1.76
CA ILE A 13 0.44 11.25 2.10
C ILE A 13 1.79 10.64 2.50
N ASP A 14 2.86 11.22 1.95
CA ASP A 14 4.22 10.77 2.20
C ASP A 14 4.77 11.35 3.51
N PRO A 15 5.63 10.62 4.25
CA PRO A 15 6.10 11.05 5.58
C PRO A 15 6.90 12.35 5.57
N TRP A 16 7.55 12.70 4.47
CA TRP A 16 8.30 13.97 4.30
C TRP A 16 7.44 15.20 3.98
N ARG A 17 6.11 15.05 3.94
CA ARG A 17 5.19 16.17 3.71
C ARG A 17 4.66 16.80 5.00
N ARG A 18 5.25 16.47 6.14
CA ARG A 18 4.90 17.11 7.41
C ARG A 18 5.33 18.57 7.40
N GLU A 19 4.39 19.44 7.70
CA GLU A 19 4.66 20.86 7.95
C GLU A 19 5.36 21.03 9.31
N ALA A 20 6.35 21.91 9.38
CA ALA A 20 7.16 22.12 10.59
C ALA A 20 6.32 22.60 11.80
N SER A 21 5.17 23.22 11.54
CA SER A 21 4.24 23.70 12.56
C SER A 21 3.37 22.60 13.19
N MET A 22 3.30 21.42 12.57
CA MET A 22 2.45 20.33 13.06
C MET A 22 3.08 19.60 14.24
N SER A 23 2.31 19.40 15.31
CA SER A 23 2.66 18.46 16.37
C SER A 23 2.69 17.01 15.87
N GLU A 24 3.29 16.10 16.65
CA GLU A 24 3.29 14.67 16.33
C GLU A 24 1.86 14.11 16.25
N GLY A 25 0.98 14.51 17.16
CA GLY A 25 -0.42 14.05 17.18
C GLY A 25 -1.19 14.48 15.93
N GLU A 26 -1.12 15.76 15.56
CA GLU A 26 -1.76 16.29 14.35
C GLU A 26 -1.25 15.60 13.09
N TRP A 27 0.07 15.37 13.02
CA TRP A 27 0.64 14.64 11.90
C TRP A 27 0.18 13.19 11.84
N PHE A 28 0.16 12.51 12.98
CA PHE A 28 -0.33 11.13 13.10
C PHE A 28 -1.77 11.02 12.62
N ASP A 29 -2.66 11.88 13.11
CA ASP A 29 -4.07 11.91 12.73
C ASP A 29 -4.25 12.19 11.23
N ARG A 30 -3.49 13.12 10.67
CA ARG A 30 -3.52 13.44 9.23
C ARG A 30 -3.09 12.26 8.38
N VAL A 31 -2.00 11.58 8.75
CA VAL A 31 -1.50 10.41 8.00
C VAL A 31 -2.51 9.27 8.07
N LEU A 32 -3.04 8.95 9.24
CA LEU A 32 -4.03 7.89 9.39
C LEU A 32 -5.33 8.21 8.67
N SER A 33 -5.77 9.46 8.73
CA SER A 33 -6.98 9.90 8.02
C SER A 33 -6.88 9.68 6.52
N ILE A 34 -5.75 9.99 5.92
CA ILE A 34 -5.56 9.84 4.46
C ILE A 34 -5.23 8.39 4.10
N ASN A 35 -4.17 7.83 4.70
CA ASN A 35 -3.61 6.56 4.25
C ASN A 35 -4.44 5.34 4.68
N LEU A 36 -5.09 5.39 5.83
CA LEU A 36 -5.81 4.24 6.40
C LEU A 36 -7.33 4.43 6.35
N LYS A 37 -7.84 5.53 6.93
CA LYS A 37 -9.28 5.81 6.94
C LYS A 37 -9.81 6.02 5.52
N GLY A 38 -9.04 6.67 4.64
CA GLY A 38 -9.40 6.80 3.22
C GLY A 38 -9.64 5.44 2.57
N ALA A 39 -8.72 4.48 2.73
CA ALA A 39 -8.86 3.13 2.21
C ALA A 39 -10.04 2.35 2.83
N LEU A 40 -10.31 2.54 4.13
CA LEU A 40 -11.50 1.99 4.78
C LEU A 40 -12.77 2.51 4.12
N LEU A 41 -12.90 3.82 3.99
CA LEU A 41 -14.13 4.45 3.48
C LEU A 41 -14.41 4.10 2.02
N THR A 42 -13.39 4.07 1.17
CA THR A 42 -13.53 3.65 -0.24
C THR A 42 -13.93 2.17 -0.34
N SER A 43 -13.34 1.31 0.49
CA SER A 43 -13.68 -0.12 0.52
C SER A 43 -15.10 -0.34 1.05
N VAL A 44 -15.52 0.36 2.11
CA VAL A 44 -16.90 0.30 2.63
C VAL A 44 -17.91 0.74 1.57
N ALA A 45 -17.62 1.81 0.82
CA ALA A 45 -18.49 2.27 -0.26
C ALA A 45 -18.53 1.31 -1.46
N PHE A 46 -17.43 0.59 -1.73
CA PHE A 46 -17.31 -0.38 -2.81
C PHE A 46 -18.11 -1.66 -2.56
N MET A 47 -18.08 -2.18 -1.32
CA MET A 47 -18.60 -3.51 -0.97
C MET A 47 -20.05 -3.78 -1.36
N PRO A 48 -21.06 -2.93 -1.04
CA PRO A 48 -22.46 -3.26 -1.32
C PRO A 48 -22.73 -3.59 -2.78
N LYS A 49 -22.24 -2.77 -3.68
CA LYS A 49 -22.42 -2.97 -5.13
C LYS A 49 -21.60 -4.16 -5.68
N ALA A 50 -20.42 -4.41 -5.14
CA ALA A 50 -19.64 -5.60 -5.48
C ALA A 50 -20.34 -6.88 -5.01
N MET A 51 -20.94 -6.88 -3.81
CA MET A 51 -21.72 -8.01 -3.28
C MET A 51 -22.95 -8.30 -4.14
N GLU A 52 -23.71 -7.29 -4.57
CA GLU A 52 -24.83 -7.43 -5.48
C GLU A 52 -24.43 -8.13 -6.79
N ARG A 53 -23.30 -7.71 -7.37
CA ARG A 53 -22.76 -8.30 -8.62
C ARG A 53 -22.04 -9.62 -8.43
N ARG A 54 -21.77 -10.02 -7.18
CA ARG A 54 -20.95 -11.18 -6.82
C ARG A 54 -19.57 -11.19 -7.49
N TYR A 55 -18.96 -10.01 -7.57
CA TYR A 55 -17.63 -9.82 -8.13
C TYR A 55 -16.99 -8.53 -7.59
N GLY A 56 -15.74 -8.62 -7.17
CA GLY A 56 -14.92 -7.47 -6.80
C GLY A 56 -13.46 -7.84 -6.53
N ARG A 57 -12.58 -6.87 -6.74
CA ARG A 57 -11.14 -6.97 -6.43
C ARG A 57 -10.71 -5.73 -5.68
N ILE A 58 -10.20 -5.89 -4.48
CA ILE A 58 -9.62 -4.81 -3.68
C ILE A 58 -8.12 -5.04 -3.58
N VAL A 59 -7.33 -4.03 -3.94
CA VAL A 59 -5.87 -4.04 -3.76
C VAL A 59 -5.47 -2.83 -2.92
N ASN A 60 -4.91 -3.08 -1.76
CA ASN A 60 -4.40 -2.06 -0.85
C ASN A 60 -2.89 -1.91 -1.02
N ILE A 61 -2.40 -0.70 -1.26
CA ILE A 61 -0.97 -0.44 -1.40
C ILE A 61 -0.37 -0.08 -0.04
N SER A 62 0.36 -1.04 0.54
CA SER A 62 1.11 -0.88 1.78
C SER A 62 2.54 -0.37 1.51
N SER A 63 3.49 -0.81 2.28
CA SER A 63 4.93 -0.53 2.15
C SER A 63 5.72 -1.51 3.00
N VAL A 64 6.95 -1.81 2.62
CA VAL A 64 7.93 -2.51 3.46
C VAL A 64 8.11 -1.83 4.84
N ARG A 65 7.81 -0.55 4.95
CA ARG A 65 7.82 0.22 6.21
C ARG A 65 6.75 -0.23 7.22
N ALA A 66 5.77 -1.02 6.80
CA ALA A 66 4.82 -1.68 7.71
C ALA A 66 5.49 -2.71 8.63
N PHE A 67 6.62 -3.28 8.21
CA PHE A 67 7.30 -4.40 8.89
C PHE A 67 8.71 -4.07 9.39
N ARG A 68 9.29 -2.97 8.93
CA ARG A 68 10.64 -2.55 9.36
C ARG A 68 10.54 -1.53 10.46
N ALA A 69 11.50 -1.57 11.40
CA ALA A 69 11.66 -0.52 12.40
C ALA A 69 11.72 0.86 11.71
N ALA A 70 10.95 1.80 12.24
CA ALA A 70 10.78 3.11 11.65
C ALA A 70 11.58 4.18 12.42
N GLU A 71 12.16 5.10 11.69
CA GLU A 71 12.66 6.36 12.25
C GLU A 71 11.47 7.18 12.81
N PRO A 72 11.69 8.08 13.78
CA PRO A 72 10.60 8.82 14.43
C PRO A 72 9.62 9.49 13.45
N ASN A 73 10.11 10.09 12.37
CA ASN A 73 9.30 10.73 11.33
C ASN A 73 8.48 9.74 10.47
N MET A 74 8.74 8.45 10.58
CA MET A 74 8.08 7.38 9.81
C MET A 74 7.02 6.62 10.63
N ILE A 75 6.86 6.89 11.93
CA ILE A 75 5.97 6.12 12.81
C ILE A 75 4.53 6.14 12.28
N ALA A 76 3.96 7.32 12.04
CA ALA A 76 2.58 7.46 11.55
C ALA A 76 2.38 6.74 10.21
N TYR A 77 3.35 6.85 9.30
CA TYR A 77 3.33 6.18 8.02
C TYR A 77 3.37 4.66 8.18
N GLY A 78 4.32 4.14 8.96
CA GLY A 78 4.44 2.69 9.24
C GLY A 78 3.16 2.11 9.83
N VAL A 79 2.59 2.78 10.84
CA VAL A 79 1.31 2.38 11.48
C VAL A 79 0.18 2.37 10.45
N SER A 80 0.05 3.42 9.61
CA SER A 80 -0.98 3.47 8.59
C SER A 80 -0.85 2.33 7.57
N LYS A 81 0.39 1.99 7.18
CA LYS A 81 0.65 0.93 6.21
C LYS A 81 0.47 -0.47 6.81
N LEU A 82 0.77 -0.66 8.10
CA LEU A 82 0.46 -1.91 8.80
C LEU A 82 -1.06 -2.09 8.97
N GLY A 83 -1.80 -1.02 9.26
CA GLY A 83 -3.26 -1.03 9.33
C GLY A 83 -3.94 -1.51 8.04
N MET A 84 -3.34 -1.25 6.86
CA MET A 84 -3.85 -1.74 5.57
C MET A 84 -3.94 -3.26 5.51
N HIS A 85 -3.02 -3.99 6.15
CA HIS A 85 -3.07 -5.46 6.20
C HIS A 85 -4.25 -5.96 7.03
N ALA A 86 -4.62 -5.25 8.10
CA ALA A 86 -5.80 -5.58 8.89
C ALA A 86 -7.08 -5.34 8.09
N LEU A 87 -7.20 -4.21 7.39
CA LEU A 87 -8.30 -3.92 6.48
C LEU A 87 -8.42 -4.99 5.39
N THR A 88 -7.31 -5.35 4.77
CA THR A 88 -7.26 -6.38 3.74
C THR A 88 -7.86 -7.71 4.23
N ARG A 89 -7.43 -8.20 5.39
CA ARG A 89 -7.97 -9.46 5.95
C ARG A 89 -9.46 -9.34 6.27
N ALA A 90 -9.92 -8.21 6.79
CA ALA A 90 -11.33 -7.98 7.09
C ALA A 90 -12.18 -8.01 5.81
N PHE A 91 -11.78 -7.29 4.75
CA PHE A 91 -12.51 -7.27 3.49
C PHE A 91 -12.40 -8.57 2.71
N ALA A 92 -11.27 -9.28 2.79
CA ALA A 92 -11.11 -10.61 2.22
C ALA A 92 -12.09 -11.60 2.84
N HIS A 93 -12.16 -11.67 4.18
CA HIS A 93 -13.06 -12.56 4.90
C HIS A 93 -14.53 -12.28 4.58
N ASN A 94 -14.95 -11.03 4.69
CA ASN A 94 -16.34 -10.62 4.47
C ASN A 94 -16.76 -10.67 2.98
N GLY A 95 -15.82 -10.52 2.07
CA GLY A 95 -16.05 -10.50 0.62
C GLY A 95 -16.06 -11.89 -0.02
N ALA A 96 -15.36 -12.88 0.57
CA ALA A 96 -15.17 -14.19 -0.01
C ALA A 96 -16.48 -14.91 -0.42
N PRO A 97 -17.59 -14.91 0.39
CA PRO A 97 -18.85 -15.54 0.00
C PRO A 97 -19.50 -14.91 -1.25
N PHE A 98 -19.04 -13.73 -1.64
CA PHE A 98 -19.54 -12.95 -2.78
C PHE A 98 -18.55 -12.89 -3.94
N ASN A 99 -17.52 -13.77 -3.97
CA ASN A 99 -16.45 -13.74 -4.99
C ASN A 99 -15.70 -12.40 -5.06
N ILE A 100 -15.57 -11.75 -3.91
CA ILE A 100 -14.77 -10.54 -3.76
C ILE A 100 -13.47 -10.91 -3.07
N THR A 101 -12.34 -10.54 -3.66
CA THR A 101 -11.01 -10.72 -3.05
C THR A 101 -10.43 -9.40 -2.60
N ALA A 102 -9.65 -9.42 -1.52
CA ALA A 102 -8.90 -8.27 -1.07
C ALA A 102 -7.46 -8.69 -0.74
N ASN A 103 -6.48 -7.96 -1.28
CA ASN A 103 -5.07 -8.26 -1.09
C ASN A 103 -4.26 -6.99 -0.85
N THR A 104 -3.09 -7.13 -0.27
CA THR A 104 -2.12 -6.05 -0.05
C THR A 104 -0.92 -6.25 -0.97
N VAL A 105 -0.51 -5.19 -1.67
CA VAL A 105 0.82 -5.12 -2.30
C VAL A 105 1.72 -4.29 -1.40
N CYS A 106 2.93 -4.80 -1.14
CA CYS A 106 3.88 -4.23 -0.19
C CYS A 106 5.21 -3.87 -0.89
N PRO A 107 5.29 -2.68 -1.52
CA PRO A 107 6.49 -2.26 -2.21
C PRO A 107 7.64 -1.90 -1.28
N GLY A 108 8.87 -2.08 -1.78
CA GLY A 108 10.08 -1.44 -1.28
C GLY A 108 10.27 -0.03 -1.82
N MET A 109 11.50 0.30 -2.20
CA MET A 109 11.80 1.54 -2.92
C MET A 109 11.28 1.45 -4.35
N VAL A 110 10.56 2.47 -4.79
CA VAL A 110 10.02 2.57 -6.15
C VAL A 110 10.59 3.80 -6.84
N ILE A 111 11.11 3.62 -8.04
CA ILE A 111 11.57 4.71 -8.90
C ILE A 111 10.35 5.40 -9.49
N THR A 112 10.19 6.68 -9.20
CA THR A 112 9.09 7.51 -9.71
C THR A 112 9.68 8.71 -10.46
N GLU A 113 8.88 9.35 -11.28
CA GLU A 113 9.27 10.59 -12.02
C GLU A 113 9.76 11.73 -11.10
N ASN A 114 9.48 11.65 -9.81
CA ASN A 114 9.89 12.63 -8.82
C ASN A 114 11.07 12.18 -7.95
N ILE A 115 11.72 11.06 -8.29
CA ILE A 115 12.81 10.54 -7.46
C ILE A 115 13.98 11.51 -7.38
N ASP A 116 14.32 12.17 -8.50
CA ASP A 116 15.40 13.15 -8.59
C ASP A 116 15.11 14.41 -7.77
N LYS A 117 13.84 14.72 -7.53
CA LYS A 117 13.42 15.81 -6.65
C LYS A 117 13.54 15.46 -5.17
N ARG A 118 13.62 14.18 -4.85
CA ARG A 118 13.64 13.64 -3.49
C ARG A 118 15.03 13.22 -3.05
N LEU A 119 15.81 12.65 -3.96
CA LEU A 119 17.13 12.08 -3.68
C LEU A 119 18.16 12.64 -4.65
N THR A 120 19.34 13.01 -4.14
CA THR A 120 20.50 13.23 -5.02
C THR A 120 20.97 11.90 -5.60
N PRO A 121 21.74 11.91 -6.71
CA PRO A 121 22.31 10.67 -7.29
C PRO A 121 23.09 9.84 -6.27
N GLU A 122 23.87 10.48 -5.40
CA GLU A 122 24.67 9.83 -4.35
C GLU A 122 23.77 9.15 -3.33
N LYS A 123 22.71 9.85 -2.88
CA LYS A 123 21.75 9.30 -1.91
C LYS A 123 20.92 8.17 -2.52
N TYR A 124 20.56 8.28 -3.79
CA TYR A 124 19.91 7.19 -4.51
C TYR A 124 20.82 5.95 -4.60
N ALA A 125 22.10 6.14 -4.91
CA ALA A 125 23.07 5.03 -4.96
C ALA A 125 23.24 4.37 -3.58
N GLU A 126 23.32 5.17 -2.51
CA GLU A 126 23.39 4.66 -1.12
C GLU A 126 22.14 3.85 -0.74
N GLU A 127 20.94 4.39 -0.98
CA GLU A 127 19.68 3.69 -0.69
C GLU A 127 19.52 2.43 -1.54
N SER A 128 19.93 2.46 -2.81
CA SER A 128 19.89 1.31 -3.71
C SER A 128 20.86 0.20 -3.28
N ALA A 129 22.06 0.55 -2.84
CA ALA A 129 23.04 -0.42 -2.34
C ALA A 129 22.57 -1.18 -1.09
N ALA A 130 21.65 -0.61 -0.31
CA ALA A 130 21.02 -1.26 0.83
C ALA A 130 19.90 -2.26 0.44
N ILE A 131 19.53 -2.33 -0.85
CA ILE A 131 18.54 -3.27 -1.38
C ILE A 131 19.30 -4.49 -1.94
N PRO A 132 18.95 -5.72 -1.57
CA PRO A 132 19.66 -6.91 -2.08
C PRO A 132 19.71 -7.01 -3.63
N LEU A 133 18.66 -6.56 -4.34
CA LEU A 133 18.69 -6.47 -5.81
C LEU A 133 19.48 -5.25 -6.36
N GLY A 134 20.04 -4.39 -5.50
CA GLY A 134 20.89 -3.26 -5.87
C GLY A 134 20.18 -2.09 -6.52
N ARG A 135 18.85 -2.07 -6.57
CA ARG A 135 18.04 -1.00 -7.20
C ARG A 135 16.64 -0.89 -6.64
N GLY A 136 15.99 0.23 -6.86
CA GLY A 136 14.55 0.36 -6.69
C GLY A 136 13.77 -0.37 -7.80
N ALA A 137 12.49 -0.64 -7.54
CA ALA A 137 11.56 -1.18 -8.53
C ALA A 137 11.07 -0.09 -9.50
N THR A 138 10.76 -0.47 -10.73
CA THR A 138 10.06 0.43 -11.68
C THR A 138 8.56 0.49 -11.37
N GLY A 139 7.87 1.48 -11.95
CA GLY A 139 6.41 1.58 -11.84
C GLY A 139 5.70 0.37 -12.42
N GLU A 140 6.21 -0.16 -13.54
CA GLU A 140 5.69 -1.34 -14.23
C GLU A 140 5.80 -2.60 -13.37
N GLU A 141 6.93 -2.81 -12.70
CA GLU A 141 7.13 -3.95 -11.79
C GLU A 141 6.11 -3.91 -10.63
N ILE A 142 5.78 -2.73 -10.13
CA ILE A 142 4.74 -2.57 -9.09
C ILE A 142 3.34 -2.80 -9.69
N ALA A 143 3.07 -2.30 -10.90
CA ALA A 143 1.80 -2.50 -11.57
C ALA A 143 1.54 -4.00 -11.84
N ASP A 144 2.52 -4.77 -12.24
CA ASP A 144 2.41 -6.22 -12.42
C ASP A 144 2.06 -6.93 -11.11
N ALA A 145 2.66 -6.51 -9.99
CA ALA A 145 2.31 -7.04 -8.68
C ALA A 145 0.87 -6.69 -8.25
N VAL A 146 0.35 -5.54 -8.67
CA VAL A 146 -1.06 -5.15 -8.47
C VAL A 146 -1.99 -5.97 -9.36
N LEU A 147 -1.62 -6.21 -10.61
CA LEU A 147 -2.41 -6.99 -11.56
C LEU A 147 -2.50 -8.47 -11.20
N PHE A 148 -1.47 -9.02 -10.54
CA PHE A 148 -1.47 -10.44 -10.15
C PHE A 148 -2.70 -10.84 -9.30
N PRO A 149 -3.01 -10.22 -8.15
CA PRO A 149 -4.16 -10.60 -7.34
C PRO A 149 -5.51 -10.18 -7.96
N ILE A 150 -5.51 -9.23 -8.92
CA ILE A 150 -6.71 -8.88 -9.67
C ILE A 150 -7.09 -10.01 -10.61
N ARG A 151 -6.11 -10.60 -11.31
CA ARG A 151 -6.30 -11.68 -12.29
C ARG A 151 -6.51 -13.05 -11.65
N ASN A 152 -5.91 -13.27 -10.48
CA ASN A 152 -6.00 -14.55 -9.76
C ASN A 152 -7.08 -14.49 -8.67
N GLY A 153 -8.27 -14.99 -9.01
CA GLY A 153 -9.43 -15.02 -8.08
C GLY A 153 -9.30 -15.96 -6.89
N TYR A 154 -8.22 -16.75 -6.79
CA TYR A 154 -7.96 -17.64 -5.66
C TYR A 154 -7.01 -17.02 -4.61
N VAL A 155 -6.46 -15.84 -4.90
CA VAL A 155 -5.61 -15.09 -3.98
C VAL A 155 -6.46 -14.08 -3.21
N THR A 156 -6.58 -14.24 -1.89
CA THR A 156 -7.32 -13.32 -1.02
C THR A 156 -6.76 -13.31 0.40
N GLY A 157 -6.73 -12.15 1.03
CA GLY A 157 -6.19 -11.94 2.37
C GLY A 157 -4.66 -11.84 2.42
N GLU A 158 -4.00 -11.93 1.26
CA GLU A 158 -2.55 -12.08 1.15
C GLU A 158 -1.79 -10.76 1.10
N THR A 159 -0.51 -10.85 1.43
CA THR A 159 0.48 -9.77 1.25
C THR A 159 1.48 -10.17 0.17
N ILE A 160 1.44 -9.46 -0.95
CA ILE A 160 2.38 -9.63 -2.06
C ILE A 160 3.56 -8.68 -1.81
N ASN A 161 4.68 -9.24 -1.34
CA ASN A 161 5.91 -8.49 -1.10
C ASN A 161 6.68 -8.29 -2.40
N ILE A 162 6.85 -7.03 -2.80
CA ILE A 162 7.65 -6.63 -3.96
C ILE A 162 8.64 -5.55 -3.53
N ASN A 163 9.74 -5.96 -2.94
CA ASN A 163 10.64 -5.07 -2.21
C ASN A 163 12.13 -5.29 -2.47
N GLY A 164 12.49 -6.06 -3.50
CA GLY A 164 13.88 -6.29 -3.87
C GLY A 164 14.71 -7.04 -2.81
N GLY A 165 14.06 -7.74 -1.88
CA GLY A 165 14.72 -8.43 -0.78
C GLY A 165 14.94 -7.56 0.47
N MET A 166 14.38 -6.35 0.54
CA MET A 166 14.49 -5.48 1.71
C MET A 166 13.83 -6.07 2.96
N TYR A 167 12.89 -6.98 2.79
CA TYR A 167 12.18 -7.68 3.85
C TYR A 167 11.72 -9.06 3.36
N TYR A 168 11.96 -10.07 4.17
CA TYR A 168 11.48 -11.42 3.95
C TYR A 168 10.35 -11.70 4.94
N ALA A 169 9.16 -11.96 4.45
CA ALA A 169 8.06 -12.42 5.29
C ALA A 169 8.35 -13.84 5.79
N PRO A 170 7.97 -14.17 7.04
CA PRO A 170 8.05 -15.53 7.54
C PRO A 170 7.13 -16.48 6.77
#